data_3836d3ecc2c5a723a0c3e3c1c7d77566
#
_entry.id   3836d3ecc2c5a723a0c3e3c1c7d77566
#
_cell.length_a   1.000
_cell.length_b   1.000
_cell.length_c   1.000
_cell.angle_alpha   90.00
_cell.angle_beta   90.00
_cell.angle_gamma   90.00
#
_symmetry.space_group_name_H-M   'P 1'
#
loop_
_entity.id
_entity.type
_entity.pdbx_description
1 polymer ?
#
loop_
_entity_poly.entity_id
_entity_poly.type
_entity_poly.pdbx_seq_one_letter_code
_entity_poly.pdbx_strand_id
1 'polypeptide(L)'
;MNYKYHSKVLLSFGSWEITVREFIFGILLFAIYIIGGLCIYEKIDRAIEDYNIKYTAAVWVTDDETFKNRVYTDSRDAFVYGDWSSVGSVSFANLKGPDKLAGKYSYVSCEKEHYTRHTRRVAHTTTVNGKTHTTYKTEVYYTWDHVWTDSDHVPNIKFAGLAFPYGTVDPTDITVYLGTYRYGNDRYIYIAKGISASGIAFTHIEDNSISPCTLYTNYKNTPEDFQAYLDKKLMGNAARYVFWITFIVLGIIGVILFCVLDNDWLNSL
;
A
#
# COMPACT_ATOMS: atom_id res chain seq x y z
N MET A 1 -49.65 -42.69 11.97
CA MET A 1 -48.84 -43.27 10.87
C MET A 1 -47.68 -42.32 10.62
N ASN A 2 -46.55 -42.60 11.25
CA ASN A 2 -45.35 -41.76 11.05
C ASN A 2 -44.68 -42.19 9.74
N TYR A 3 -44.82 -41.40 8.69
CA TYR A 3 -44.04 -41.56 7.51
C TYR A 3 -42.60 -41.05 7.81
N LYS A 4 -41.71 -41.93 8.26
CA LYS A 4 -40.28 -41.70 8.21
C LYS A 4 -39.91 -41.62 6.73
N TYR A 5 -39.65 -40.43 6.25
CA TYR A 5 -39.04 -40.22 4.95
C TYR A 5 -37.59 -40.76 5.01
N HIS A 6 -37.42 -42.04 4.67
CA HIS A 6 -36.09 -42.64 4.47
C HIS A 6 -35.56 -42.16 3.12
N SER A 7 -34.95 -40.99 3.11
CA SER A 7 -34.06 -40.63 1.99
C SER A 7 -32.87 -41.61 2.04
N LYS A 8 -32.53 -42.25 0.90
CA LYS A 8 -31.40 -43.18 0.84
C LYS A 8 -30.12 -42.44 1.26
N VAL A 9 -29.43 -42.97 2.28
CA VAL A 9 -28.12 -42.51 2.73
C VAL A 9 -27.12 -42.84 1.65
N LEU A 10 -26.35 -41.84 1.19
CA LEU A 10 -25.31 -41.96 0.18
C LEU A 10 -23.95 -42.20 0.83
N LEU A 11 -23.64 -41.45 1.89
CA LEU A 11 -22.41 -41.52 2.64
C LEU A 11 -22.72 -41.38 4.13
N SER A 12 -22.01 -42.19 4.97
CA SER A 12 -22.10 -42.13 6.43
C SER A 12 -20.72 -41.94 7.03
N PHE A 13 -20.57 -40.90 7.87
CA PHE A 13 -19.33 -40.56 8.59
C PHE A 13 -19.65 -40.52 10.10
N GLY A 14 -19.67 -41.65 10.74
CA GLY A 14 -19.99 -41.73 12.17
C GLY A 14 -21.44 -41.32 12.46
N SER A 15 -21.67 -40.21 13.15
CA SER A 15 -23.02 -39.69 13.43
C SER A 15 -23.59 -38.80 12.30
N TRP A 16 -22.84 -38.60 11.23
CA TRP A 16 -23.21 -37.78 10.09
C TRP A 16 -23.58 -38.64 8.88
N GLU A 17 -24.74 -38.38 8.30
CA GLU A 17 -25.24 -39.07 7.13
C GLU A 17 -25.57 -38.05 6.05
N ILE A 18 -25.01 -38.23 4.84
CA ILE A 18 -25.37 -37.43 3.66
C ILE A 18 -26.39 -38.22 2.85
N THR A 19 -27.59 -37.69 2.72
CA THR A 19 -28.66 -38.27 1.92
C THR A 19 -28.52 -37.94 0.44
N VAL A 20 -29.13 -38.75 -0.44
CA VAL A 20 -29.18 -38.49 -1.88
C VAL A 20 -29.77 -37.11 -2.17
N ARG A 21 -30.76 -36.69 -1.38
CA ARG A 21 -31.41 -35.38 -1.50
C ARG A 21 -30.42 -34.25 -1.26
N GLU A 22 -29.70 -34.27 -0.12
CA GLU A 22 -28.71 -33.27 0.26
C GLU A 22 -27.57 -33.18 -0.76
N PHE A 23 -27.15 -34.35 -1.29
CA PHE A 23 -26.13 -34.40 -2.31
C PHE A 23 -26.56 -33.68 -3.60
N ILE A 24 -27.80 -33.96 -4.09
CA ILE A 24 -28.35 -33.31 -5.30
C ILE A 24 -28.48 -31.79 -5.08
N PHE A 25 -29.10 -31.38 -3.95
CA PHE A 25 -29.26 -29.95 -3.64
C PHE A 25 -27.91 -29.27 -3.40
N GLY A 26 -26.95 -29.94 -2.77
CA GLY A 26 -25.58 -29.42 -2.59
C GLY A 26 -24.88 -29.14 -3.92
N ILE A 27 -24.99 -30.07 -4.89
CA ILE A 27 -24.47 -29.87 -6.24
C ILE A 27 -25.15 -28.67 -6.93
N LEU A 28 -26.47 -28.57 -6.83
CA LEU A 28 -27.24 -27.49 -7.46
C LEU A 28 -26.86 -26.12 -6.86
N LEU A 29 -26.78 -26.03 -5.53
CA LEU A 29 -26.37 -24.85 -4.81
C LEU A 29 -24.92 -24.44 -5.22
N PHE A 30 -24.02 -25.42 -5.28
CA PHE A 30 -22.63 -25.16 -5.70
C PHE A 30 -22.56 -24.69 -7.16
N ALA A 31 -23.36 -25.26 -8.05
CA ALA A 31 -23.45 -24.82 -9.45
C ALA A 31 -23.94 -23.37 -9.57
N ILE A 32 -25.01 -23.00 -8.84
CA ILE A 32 -25.53 -21.62 -8.79
C ILE A 32 -24.47 -20.67 -8.21
N TYR A 33 -23.77 -21.11 -7.16
CA TYR A 33 -22.68 -20.36 -6.55
C TYR A 33 -21.55 -20.09 -7.54
N ILE A 34 -21.11 -21.09 -8.30
CA ILE A 34 -20.06 -20.92 -9.34
C ILE A 34 -20.52 -19.96 -10.44
N ILE A 35 -21.76 -20.03 -10.89
CA ILE A 35 -22.31 -19.08 -11.87
C ILE A 35 -22.25 -17.65 -11.32
N GLY A 36 -22.64 -17.44 -10.07
CA GLY A 36 -22.51 -16.15 -9.39
C GLY A 36 -21.05 -15.68 -9.32
N GLY A 37 -20.12 -16.59 -9.05
CA GLY A 37 -18.69 -16.34 -9.03
C GLY A 37 -18.14 -15.88 -10.38
N LEU A 38 -18.60 -16.46 -11.49
CA LEU A 38 -18.21 -16.04 -12.84
C LEU A 38 -18.64 -14.58 -13.11
N CYS A 39 -19.86 -14.21 -12.71
CA CYS A 39 -20.33 -12.83 -12.87
C CYS A 39 -19.51 -11.81 -12.03
N ILE A 40 -19.07 -12.20 -10.83
CA ILE A 40 -18.21 -11.35 -9.98
C ILE A 40 -16.81 -11.28 -10.58
N TYR A 41 -16.27 -12.42 -11.02
CA TYR A 41 -14.95 -12.50 -11.64
C TYR A 41 -14.84 -11.58 -12.87
N GLU A 42 -15.85 -11.55 -13.73
CA GLU A 42 -15.86 -10.67 -14.90
C GLU A 42 -15.75 -9.18 -14.52
N LYS A 43 -16.39 -8.76 -13.42
CA LYS A 43 -16.25 -7.40 -12.91
C LYS A 43 -14.85 -7.11 -12.36
N ILE A 44 -14.24 -8.08 -11.67
CA ILE A 44 -12.87 -7.97 -11.19
C ILE A 44 -11.90 -7.89 -12.36
N ASP A 45 -12.10 -8.72 -13.38
CA ASP A 45 -11.25 -8.77 -14.56
C ASP A 45 -11.28 -7.44 -15.33
N ARG A 46 -12.45 -6.90 -15.59
CA ARG A 46 -12.62 -5.56 -16.19
C ARG A 46 -11.95 -4.47 -15.35
N ALA A 47 -12.13 -4.49 -14.03
CA ALA A 47 -11.49 -3.49 -13.16
C ALA A 47 -9.95 -3.56 -13.20
N ILE A 48 -9.38 -4.77 -13.34
CA ILE A 48 -7.93 -4.97 -13.52
C ILE A 48 -7.49 -4.45 -14.88
N GLU A 49 -8.24 -4.75 -15.95
CA GLU A 49 -7.95 -4.25 -17.31
C GLU A 49 -8.01 -2.72 -17.36
N ASP A 50 -9.07 -2.10 -16.84
CA ASP A 50 -9.23 -0.65 -16.79
C ASP A 50 -8.08 0.01 -16.00
N TYR A 51 -7.66 -0.61 -14.89
CA TYR A 51 -6.50 -0.14 -14.13
C TYR A 51 -5.20 -0.24 -14.95
N ASN A 52 -5.01 -1.32 -15.69
CA ASN A 52 -3.78 -1.57 -16.43
C ASN A 52 -3.68 -0.74 -17.73
N ILE A 53 -4.79 -0.35 -18.34
CA ILE A 53 -4.83 0.39 -19.61
C ILE A 53 -3.97 1.64 -19.57
N LYS A 54 -4.03 2.43 -18.49
CA LYS A 54 -3.24 3.67 -18.34
C LYS A 54 -1.73 3.43 -18.40
N TYR A 55 -1.25 2.26 -17.96
CA TYR A 55 0.16 1.91 -18.01
C TYR A 55 0.56 1.28 -19.35
N THR A 56 -0.27 0.38 -19.89
CA THR A 56 0.02 -0.30 -21.15
C THR A 56 -0.13 0.61 -22.38
N ALA A 57 -0.98 1.64 -22.29
CA ALA A 57 -1.15 2.66 -23.32
C ALA A 57 -0.19 3.85 -23.17
N ALA A 58 0.56 3.92 -22.05
CA ALA A 58 1.50 5.00 -21.82
C ALA A 58 2.66 4.98 -22.82
N VAL A 59 3.07 6.16 -23.24
CA VAL A 59 4.20 6.30 -24.15
C VAL A 59 5.53 6.25 -23.37
N TRP A 60 6.57 5.71 -24.00
CA TRP A 60 7.91 5.69 -23.42
C TRP A 60 8.71 6.85 -23.98
N VAL A 61 9.30 7.62 -23.08
CA VAL A 61 10.11 8.81 -23.39
C VAL A 61 11.48 8.61 -22.79
N THR A 62 12.49 8.60 -23.62
CA THR A 62 13.88 8.25 -23.27
C THR A 62 14.86 9.42 -23.40
N ASP A 63 14.37 10.57 -23.86
CA ASP A 63 15.21 11.75 -24.11
C ASP A 63 14.45 13.05 -23.83
N ASP A 64 15.21 14.09 -23.48
CA ASP A 64 14.69 15.39 -23.05
C ASP A 64 13.94 16.14 -24.17
N GLU A 65 14.36 16.01 -25.43
CA GLU A 65 13.73 16.70 -26.55
C GLU A 65 12.35 16.15 -26.84
N THR A 66 12.24 14.83 -26.91
CA THR A 66 10.95 14.14 -27.05
C THR A 66 10.03 14.47 -25.87
N PHE A 67 10.54 14.48 -24.64
CA PHE A 67 9.77 14.85 -23.46
C PHE A 67 9.23 16.27 -23.57
N LYS A 68 10.09 17.24 -23.88
CA LYS A 68 9.73 18.64 -24.04
C LYS A 68 8.64 18.82 -25.10
N ASN A 69 8.79 18.20 -26.27
CA ASN A 69 7.81 18.27 -27.34
C ASN A 69 6.46 17.72 -26.87
N ARG A 70 6.45 16.58 -26.17
CA ARG A 70 5.20 15.98 -25.67
C ARG A 70 4.52 16.83 -24.62
N VAL A 71 5.25 17.43 -23.68
CA VAL A 71 4.66 18.33 -22.66
C VAL A 71 3.88 19.49 -23.30
N TYR A 72 4.30 19.95 -24.47
CA TYR A 72 3.62 21.06 -25.17
C TYR A 72 2.56 20.62 -26.19
N THR A 73 2.51 19.34 -26.57
CA THR A 73 1.65 18.89 -27.68
C THR A 73 0.70 17.74 -27.32
N ASP A 74 0.98 17.00 -26.25
CA ASP A 74 0.23 15.80 -25.87
C ASP A 74 -0.57 16.02 -24.59
N SER A 75 -1.61 15.18 -24.41
CA SER A 75 -2.30 14.97 -23.15
C SER A 75 -2.49 13.48 -22.97
N ARG A 76 -1.54 12.82 -22.30
CA ARG A 76 -1.55 11.35 -22.08
C ARG A 76 -0.57 10.92 -20.98
N ASP A 77 -0.70 9.66 -20.60
CA ASP A 77 0.23 9.01 -19.67
C ASP A 77 1.56 8.69 -20.35
N ALA A 78 2.65 8.87 -19.62
CA ALA A 78 4.00 8.60 -20.09
C ALA A 78 4.89 7.98 -19.01
N PHE A 79 5.75 7.04 -19.43
CA PHE A 79 6.95 6.66 -18.71
C PHE A 79 8.11 7.51 -19.22
N VAL A 80 8.73 8.27 -18.34
CA VAL A 80 9.79 9.20 -18.70
C VAL A 80 11.06 8.82 -17.95
N TYR A 81 12.12 8.51 -18.69
CA TYR A 81 13.47 8.52 -18.11
C TYR A 81 14.02 9.93 -18.21
N GLY A 82 14.57 10.45 -17.12
CA GLY A 82 15.15 11.78 -17.14
C GLY A 82 16.07 12.06 -15.96
N ASP A 83 16.92 13.06 -16.16
CA ASP A 83 17.74 13.63 -15.10
C ASP A 83 16.90 14.63 -14.31
N TRP A 84 16.92 14.46 -12.99
CA TRP A 84 16.34 15.37 -12.03
C TRP A 84 17.45 16.18 -11.36
N SER A 85 17.28 17.48 -11.24
CA SER A 85 18.20 18.35 -10.50
C SER A 85 17.46 19.51 -9.85
N SER A 86 17.97 19.97 -8.70
CA SER A 86 17.45 21.17 -8.04
C SER A 86 17.90 22.42 -8.78
N VAL A 87 17.01 23.43 -8.87
CA VAL A 87 17.38 24.78 -9.35
C VAL A 87 17.84 25.60 -8.15
N GLY A 88 19.15 25.62 -7.94
CA GLY A 88 19.76 26.19 -6.74
C GLY A 88 19.95 25.16 -5.62
N SER A 89 20.20 25.65 -4.41
CA SER A 89 20.39 24.81 -3.24
C SER A 89 20.00 25.52 -1.95
N VAL A 90 19.55 24.76 -0.96
CA VAL A 90 19.32 25.21 0.42
C VAL A 90 20.36 24.60 1.37
N SER A 91 20.47 25.16 2.58
CA SER A 91 21.39 24.69 3.61
C SER A 91 20.74 24.84 5.00
N PHE A 92 21.33 24.21 6.01
CA PHE A 92 20.87 24.33 7.40
C PHE A 92 21.13 25.71 8.05
N ALA A 93 21.76 26.65 7.34
CA ALA A 93 22.12 27.96 7.91
C ALA A 93 20.92 28.74 8.45
N ASN A 94 19.78 28.65 7.80
CA ASN A 94 18.56 29.39 8.12
C ASN A 94 17.60 28.65 9.04
N LEU A 95 17.83 27.36 9.30
CA LEU A 95 16.94 26.59 10.17
C LEU A 95 17.17 26.88 11.64
N LYS A 96 16.16 26.65 12.47
CA LYS A 96 16.16 26.88 13.92
C LYS A 96 17.14 25.97 14.69
N GLY A 97 17.61 24.86 14.11
CA GLY A 97 18.52 23.94 14.77
C GLY A 97 19.84 24.58 15.21
N PRO A 98 20.45 24.08 16.31
CA PRO A 98 21.71 24.60 16.82
C PRO A 98 22.90 24.34 15.89
N ASP A 99 22.88 23.21 15.16
CA ASP A 99 23.99 22.83 14.29
C ASP A 99 23.77 23.35 12.87
N LYS A 100 24.73 24.09 12.36
CA LYS A 100 24.72 24.61 10.99
C LYS A 100 25.55 23.69 10.08
N LEU A 101 24.96 22.51 9.79
CA LEU A 101 25.62 21.49 8.97
C LEU A 101 25.94 22.03 7.58
N ALA A 102 27.16 21.76 7.14
CA ALA A 102 27.63 22.18 5.80
C ALA A 102 27.02 21.27 4.72
N GLY A 103 26.81 21.85 3.54
CA GLY A 103 26.30 21.11 2.36
C GLY A 103 25.37 21.94 1.51
N LYS A 104 25.09 21.42 0.31
CA LYS A 104 24.11 21.97 -0.63
C LYS A 104 23.10 20.89 -0.91
N TYR A 105 21.81 21.20 -0.68
CA TYR A 105 20.73 20.24 -0.74
C TYR A 105 19.54 20.83 -1.51
N SER A 106 18.65 19.99 -2.01
CA SER A 106 17.36 20.41 -2.57
C SER A 106 16.31 20.65 -1.48
N TYR A 107 16.46 19.94 -0.35
CA TYR A 107 15.62 20.04 0.83
C TYR A 107 16.46 19.79 2.08
N VAL A 108 16.14 20.50 3.15
CA VAL A 108 16.74 20.34 4.48
C VAL A 108 15.63 20.36 5.53
N SER A 109 15.77 19.56 6.58
CA SER A 109 14.86 19.53 7.70
C SER A 109 15.63 19.29 9.00
N CYS A 110 15.22 20.04 10.04
CA CYS A 110 15.65 19.85 11.41
C CYS A 110 14.41 19.60 12.28
N GLU A 111 14.35 18.46 12.92
CA GLU A 111 13.30 18.10 13.88
C GLU A 111 13.86 18.16 15.29
N LYS A 112 13.15 18.86 16.20
CA LYS A 112 13.46 18.89 17.64
C LYS A 112 12.53 17.98 18.39
N GLU A 113 13.09 17.13 19.26
CA GLU A 113 12.37 16.34 20.23
C GLU A 113 12.88 16.62 21.65
N HIS A 114 12.02 16.48 22.63
CA HIS A 114 12.33 16.63 24.05
C HIS A 114 12.12 15.33 24.81
N TYR A 115 13.05 14.99 25.70
CA TYR A 115 12.95 13.79 26.51
C TYR A 115 12.01 14.05 27.70
N THR A 116 10.77 13.57 27.64
CA THR A 116 9.68 13.87 28.55
C THR A 116 9.36 12.67 29.44
N ARG A 117 9.09 12.97 30.72
CA ARG A 117 8.61 11.99 31.68
C ARG A 117 7.09 11.87 31.60
N HIS A 118 6.61 10.66 31.35
CA HIS A 118 5.19 10.33 31.35
C HIS A 118 4.82 9.37 32.46
N THR A 119 3.53 9.34 32.82
CA THR A 119 2.96 8.38 33.75
C THR A 119 1.73 7.74 33.14
N ARG A 120 1.58 6.42 33.36
CA ARG A 120 0.37 5.67 33.00
C ARG A 120 -0.11 4.86 34.19
N ARG A 121 -1.44 4.70 34.32
CA ARG A 121 -2.05 3.78 35.28
C ARG A 121 -2.23 2.43 34.59
N VAL A 122 -1.62 1.39 35.15
CA VAL A 122 -1.72 0.02 34.65
C VAL A 122 -2.55 -0.79 35.64
N ALA A 123 -3.57 -1.46 35.14
CA ALA A 123 -4.40 -2.35 35.95
C ALA A 123 -3.68 -3.70 36.10
N HIS A 124 -3.45 -4.10 37.35
CA HIS A 124 -2.99 -5.44 37.68
C HIS A 124 -4.16 -6.24 38.26
N THR A 125 -4.56 -7.25 37.53
CA THR A 125 -5.67 -8.12 37.92
C THR A 125 -5.11 -9.44 38.47
N THR A 126 -5.44 -9.76 39.71
CA THR A 126 -5.11 -11.03 40.37
C THR A 126 -6.39 -11.75 40.76
N THR A 127 -6.46 -13.05 40.52
CA THR A 127 -7.59 -13.90 40.94
C THR A 127 -7.13 -14.77 42.12
N VAL A 128 -7.74 -14.57 43.26
CA VAL A 128 -7.48 -15.36 44.49
C VAL A 128 -8.83 -15.96 44.92
N ASN A 129 -8.87 -17.29 45.11
CA ASN A 129 -10.07 -18.04 45.51
C ASN A 129 -11.32 -17.73 44.64
N GLY A 130 -11.13 -17.60 43.31
CA GLY A 130 -12.21 -17.33 42.34
C GLY A 130 -12.73 -15.87 42.37
N LYS A 131 -12.17 -15.00 43.17
CA LYS A 131 -12.48 -13.56 43.22
C LYS A 131 -11.39 -12.78 42.51
N THR A 132 -11.77 -11.94 41.56
CA THR A 132 -10.87 -11.06 40.83
C THR A 132 -10.71 -9.73 41.55
N HIS A 133 -9.46 -9.39 41.86
CA HIS A 133 -9.08 -8.08 42.45
C HIS A 133 -8.26 -7.31 41.41
N THR A 134 -8.71 -6.10 41.08
CA THR A 134 -7.97 -5.20 40.19
C THR A 134 -7.34 -4.08 41.07
N THR A 135 -6.03 -4.00 41.02
CA THR A 135 -5.26 -2.89 41.60
C THR A 135 -4.65 -2.05 40.50
N TYR A 136 -4.51 -0.75 40.75
CA TYR A 136 -3.90 0.16 39.76
C TYR A 136 -2.52 0.59 40.29
N LYS A 137 -1.51 0.40 39.44
CA LYS A 137 -0.15 0.89 39.69
C LYS A 137 0.18 2.00 38.71
N THR A 138 0.77 3.08 39.21
CA THR A 138 1.32 4.13 38.34
C THR A 138 2.71 3.74 37.87
N GLU A 139 2.90 3.59 36.60
CA GLU A 139 4.20 3.37 35.95
C GLU A 139 4.71 4.69 35.38
N VAL A 140 6.00 4.91 35.52
CA VAL A 140 6.72 6.04 34.95
C VAL A 140 7.48 5.51 33.73
N TYR A 141 7.38 6.21 32.61
CA TYR A 141 8.17 5.94 31.40
C TYR A 141 8.63 7.26 30.80
N TYR A 142 9.59 7.18 29.88
CA TYR A 142 10.16 8.34 29.21
C TYR A 142 10.11 8.11 27.71
N THR A 143 9.75 9.17 26.97
CA THR A 143 9.73 9.17 25.51
C THR A 143 10.38 10.43 24.97
N TRP A 144 10.82 10.35 23.72
CA TRP A 144 11.19 11.53 22.95
C TRP A 144 9.92 12.06 22.29
N ASP A 145 9.48 13.23 22.73
CA ASP A 145 8.27 13.86 22.24
C ASP A 145 8.64 14.94 21.23
N HIS A 146 7.96 14.92 20.10
CA HIS A 146 8.12 15.93 19.06
C HIS A 146 7.79 17.31 19.59
N VAL A 147 8.62 18.29 19.31
CA VAL A 147 8.43 19.70 19.71
C VAL A 147 8.13 20.57 18.49
N TRP A 148 8.99 20.50 17.46
CA TRP A 148 8.81 21.19 16.19
C TRP A 148 9.67 20.57 15.10
N THR A 149 9.25 20.80 13.83
CA THR A 149 10.05 20.56 12.64
C THR A 149 10.17 21.88 11.89
N ASP A 150 11.40 22.21 11.48
CA ASP A 150 11.70 23.35 10.64
C ASP A 150 12.36 22.84 9.36
N SER A 151 11.94 23.33 8.20
CA SER A 151 12.44 22.83 6.90
C SER A 151 12.49 23.93 5.86
N ASP A 152 13.37 23.74 4.88
CA ASP A 152 13.54 24.63 3.74
C ASP A 152 13.79 23.78 2.47
N HIS A 153 13.39 24.30 1.31
CA HIS A 153 13.55 23.62 0.04
C HIS A 153 13.74 24.62 -1.12
N VAL A 154 14.30 24.15 -2.21
CA VAL A 154 14.40 24.96 -3.43
C VAL A 154 13.02 25.21 -4.02
N PRO A 155 12.74 26.36 -4.64
CA PRO A 155 11.43 26.65 -5.23
C PRO A 155 11.12 25.79 -6.46
N ASN A 156 12.15 25.46 -7.24
CA ASN A 156 12.01 24.75 -8.51
C ASN A 156 13.05 23.63 -8.66
N ILE A 157 12.66 22.64 -9.48
CA ILE A 157 13.51 21.55 -9.95
C ILE A 157 13.54 21.54 -11.48
N LYS A 158 14.56 20.88 -12.05
CA LYS A 158 14.58 20.47 -13.45
C LYS A 158 14.37 18.97 -13.54
N PHE A 159 13.51 18.54 -14.48
CA PHE A 159 13.35 17.13 -14.82
C PHE A 159 13.26 16.98 -16.33
N ALA A 160 14.06 16.08 -16.90
CA ALA A 160 14.14 15.86 -18.34
C ALA A 160 14.22 17.19 -19.13
N GLY A 161 15.11 18.08 -18.73
CA GLY A 161 15.36 19.37 -19.38
C GLY A 161 14.35 20.49 -19.09
N LEU A 162 13.20 20.22 -18.48
CA LEU A 162 12.16 21.22 -18.14
C LEU A 162 12.18 21.59 -16.65
N ALA A 163 11.76 22.81 -16.35
CA ALA A 163 11.64 23.29 -14.97
C ALA A 163 10.21 23.12 -14.45
N PHE A 164 10.09 22.62 -13.22
CA PHE A 164 8.84 22.41 -12.50
C PHE A 164 8.94 22.91 -11.06
N PRO A 165 7.82 23.23 -10.39
CA PRO A 165 7.81 23.50 -8.95
C PRO A 165 8.38 22.33 -8.16
N TYR A 166 9.01 22.60 -7.00
CA TYR A 166 9.46 21.55 -6.08
C TYR A 166 8.30 20.66 -5.66
N GLY A 167 8.54 19.36 -5.65
CA GLY A 167 7.51 18.35 -5.33
C GLY A 167 6.71 17.83 -6.53
N THR A 168 6.83 18.43 -7.73
CA THR A 168 6.23 17.86 -8.95
C THR A 168 6.86 16.50 -9.29
N VAL A 169 8.17 16.38 -9.15
CA VAL A 169 8.88 15.11 -9.31
C VAL A 169 9.69 14.86 -8.05
N ASP A 170 9.39 13.77 -7.33
CA ASP A 170 10.08 13.40 -6.08
C ASP A 170 10.92 12.14 -6.27
N PRO A 171 12.27 12.29 -6.32
CA PRO A 171 13.16 11.14 -6.47
C PRO A 171 13.18 10.24 -5.23
N THR A 172 13.21 8.92 -5.45
CA THR A 172 13.53 7.96 -4.40
C THR A 172 15.03 8.01 -4.05
N ASP A 173 15.38 7.53 -2.86
CA ASP A 173 16.76 7.24 -2.43
C ASP A 173 17.75 8.43 -2.42
N ILE A 174 17.27 9.67 -2.57
CA ILE A 174 18.12 10.88 -2.40
C ILE A 174 18.05 11.49 -1.01
N THR A 175 17.21 10.93 -0.13
CA THR A 175 17.08 11.36 1.26
C THR A 175 18.25 10.83 2.07
N VAL A 176 18.95 11.74 2.75
CA VAL A 176 20.11 11.44 3.57
C VAL A 176 19.83 11.84 5.01
N TYR A 177 19.96 10.88 5.90
CA TYR A 177 19.98 11.15 7.34
C TYR A 177 21.39 11.61 7.73
N LEU A 178 21.53 12.85 8.23
CA LEU A 178 22.79 13.47 8.56
C LEU A 178 23.20 13.29 10.02
N GLY A 179 22.29 12.87 10.88
CA GLY A 179 22.57 12.55 12.27
C GLY A 179 21.54 13.05 13.26
N THR A 180 21.70 12.59 14.49
CA THR A 180 20.97 13.07 15.67
C THR A 180 21.95 13.62 16.69
N TYR A 181 21.78 14.87 17.07
CA TYR A 181 22.63 15.59 18.01
C TYR A 181 21.84 15.88 19.30
N ARG A 182 22.44 15.65 20.46
CA ARG A 182 21.80 15.82 21.77
C ARG A 182 22.38 17.00 22.53
N TYR A 183 21.48 17.80 23.12
CA TYR A 183 21.80 18.94 23.99
C TYR A 183 20.92 18.85 25.24
N GLY A 184 21.44 18.25 26.30
CA GLY A 184 20.68 17.97 27.50
C GLY A 184 19.50 17.01 27.27
N ASN A 185 18.30 17.47 27.53
CA ASN A 185 17.05 16.73 27.31
C ASN A 185 16.44 16.96 25.93
N ASP A 186 17.11 17.69 25.05
CA ASP A 186 16.69 17.92 23.69
C ASP A 186 17.54 17.09 22.73
N ARG A 187 16.93 16.61 21.64
CA ARG A 187 17.66 16.06 20.50
C ARG A 187 17.17 16.69 19.18
N TYR A 188 18.07 16.82 18.24
CA TYR A 188 17.82 17.40 16.95
C TYR A 188 18.18 16.39 15.86
N ILE A 189 17.23 16.11 14.98
CA ILE A 189 17.36 15.14 13.89
C ILE A 189 17.46 15.92 12.59
N TYR A 190 18.55 15.69 11.82
CA TYR A 190 18.84 16.40 10.58
C TYR A 190 18.69 15.47 9.39
N ILE A 191 17.84 15.87 8.46
CA ILE A 191 17.55 15.14 7.21
C ILE A 191 17.72 16.10 6.04
N ALA A 192 18.28 15.63 4.94
CA ALA A 192 18.42 16.38 3.71
C ALA A 192 18.09 15.54 2.48
N LYS A 193 17.76 16.18 1.35
CA LYS A 193 17.67 15.51 0.04
C LYS A 193 18.77 16.04 -0.88
N GLY A 194 19.35 15.12 -1.67
CA GLY A 194 20.38 15.42 -2.67
C GLY A 194 19.92 16.43 -3.71
N ILE A 195 20.84 16.92 -4.50
CA ILE A 195 20.58 17.95 -5.54
C ILE A 195 20.39 17.39 -6.94
N SER A 196 20.65 16.11 -7.16
CA SER A 196 20.51 15.45 -8.46
C SER A 196 20.19 13.97 -8.32
N ALA A 197 19.47 13.44 -9.29
CA ALA A 197 19.15 12.04 -9.46
C ALA A 197 18.79 11.76 -10.92
N SER A 198 18.80 10.51 -11.35
CA SER A 198 18.24 10.08 -12.63
C SER A 198 17.45 8.80 -12.46
N GLY A 199 16.45 8.60 -13.31
CA GLY A 199 15.61 7.41 -13.21
C GLY A 199 14.38 7.48 -14.08
N ILE A 200 13.40 6.59 -13.79
CA ILE A 200 12.13 6.52 -14.50
C ILE A 200 10.99 7.03 -13.60
N ALA A 201 10.16 7.90 -14.17
CA ALA A 201 8.90 8.34 -13.58
C ALA A 201 7.72 7.94 -14.49
N PHE A 202 6.57 7.65 -13.88
CA PHE A 202 5.29 7.56 -14.58
C PHE A 202 4.46 8.79 -14.22
N THR A 203 4.02 9.52 -15.24
CA THR A 203 3.25 10.76 -15.05
C THR A 203 2.21 10.95 -16.14
N HIS A 204 1.20 11.75 -15.85
CA HIS A 204 0.25 12.24 -16.85
C HIS A 204 0.72 13.62 -17.35
N ILE A 205 0.77 13.79 -18.66
CA ILE A 205 1.12 15.03 -19.32
C ILE A 205 -0.17 15.77 -19.66
N GLU A 206 -0.33 17.01 -19.19
CA GLU A 206 -1.51 17.85 -19.46
C GLU A 206 -1.18 19.33 -19.26
N ASP A 207 -1.80 20.20 -20.04
CA ASP A 207 -1.74 21.66 -19.89
C ASP A 207 -0.30 22.25 -19.81
N ASN A 208 0.61 21.79 -20.63
CA ASN A 208 2.02 22.17 -20.64
C ASN A 208 2.75 21.86 -19.33
N SER A 209 2.29 20.87 -18.58
CA SER A 209 2.87 20.43 -17.31
C SER A 209 2.76 18.91 -17.16
N ILE A 210 3.15 18.42 -16.00
CA ILE A 210 3.01 17.02 -15.63
C ILE A 210 2.35 16.89 -14.26
N SER A 211 1.61 15.81 -14.07
CA SER A 211 1.07 15.48 -12.75
C SER A 211 2.19 15.10 -11.77
N PRO A 212 2.04 15.40 -10.48
CA PRO A 212 3.01 14.99 -9.46
C PRO A 212 3.32 13.49 -9.53
N CYS A 213 4.60 13.16 -9.53
CA CYS A 213 5.06 11.79 -9.71
C CYS A 213 6.31 11.46 -8.89
N THR A 214 6.58 10.17 -8.73
CA THR A 214 7.79 9.66 -8.08
C THR A 214 8.80 9.23 -9.15
N LEU A 215 10.03 9.71 -9.03
CA LEU A 215 11.17 9.30 -9.84
C LEU A 215 11.87 8.12 -9.15
N TYR A 216 11.86 6.96 -9.78
CA TYR A 216 12.52 5.77 -9.27
C TYR A 216 13.94 5.69 -9.78
N THR A 217 14.90 5.92 -8.90
CA THR A 217 16.33 6.08 -9.23
C THR A 217 17.07 4.77 -9.45
N ASN A 218 16.45 3.64 -9.14
CA ASN A 218 17.00 2.30 -9.34
C ASN A 218 16.84 1.74 -10.77
N TYR A 219 16.20 2.49 -11.68
CA TYR A 219 16.00 2.12 -13.08
C TYR A 219 16.87 2.99 -13.98
N LYS A 220 17.42 2.36 -15.03
CA LYS A 220 18.25 3.00 -16.06
C LYS A 220 17.45 3.22 -17.34
N ASN A 221 18.04 3.92 -18.28
CA ASN A 221 17.45 4.15 -19.61
C ASN A 221 17.67 2.94 -20.52
N THR A 222 17.05 1.80 -20.16
CA THR A 222 17.09 0.56 -20.96
C THR A 222 15.69 0.02 -21.16
N PRO A 223 15.39 -0.66 -22.29
CA PRO A 223 14.09 -1.26 -22.51
C PRO A 223 13.69 -2.26 -21.40
N GLU A 224 14.67 -3.00 -20.85
CA GLU A 224 14.47 -3.97 -19.78
C GLU A 224 14.02 -3.28 -18.49
N ASP A 225 14.62 -2.14 -18.14
CA ASP A 225 14.25 -1.37 -16.94
C ASP A 225 12.86 -0.72 -17.10
N PHE A 226 12.52 -0.21 -18.29
CA PHE A 226 11.18 0.27 -18.57
C PHE A 226 10.15 -0.86 -18.43
N GLN A 227 10.43 -2.05 -18.99
CA GLN A 227 9.54 -3.19 -18.87
C GLN A 227 9.41 -3.64 -17.41
N ALA A 228 10.51 -3.73 -16.67
CA ALA A 228 10.50 -4.10 -15.25
C ALA A 228 9.69 -3.10 -14.39
N TYR A 229 9.78 -1.80 -14.72
CA TYR A 229 8.99 -0.78 -14.05
C TYR A 229 7.50 -0.87 -14.42
N LEU A 230 7.18 -1.11 -15.70
CA LEU A 230 5.82 -1.36 -16.16
C LEU A 230 5.22 -2.58 -15.44
N ASP A 231 5.93 -3.70 -15.41
CA ASP A 231 5.47 -4.94 -14.76
C ASP A 231 5.18 -4.73 -13.27
N LYS A 232 5.96 -3.89 -12.59
CA LYS A 232 5.73 -3.50 -11.20
C LYS A 232 4.45 -2.66 -11.01
N LYS A 233 4.05 -1.89 -12.02
CA LYS A 233 2.84 -1.05 -11.99
C LYS A 233 1.59 -1.82 -12.37
N LEU A 234 1.71 -2.84 -13.20
CA LEU A 234 0.58 -3.64 -13.62
C LEU A 234 0.00 -4.46 -12.47
N MET A 235 -1.31 -4.46 -12.36
CA MET A 235 -2.02 -5.37 -11.48
C MET A 235 -1.99 -6.76 -12.12
N GLY A 236 -1.22 -7.66 -11.52
CA GLY A 236 -1.02 -9.02 -12.01
C GLY A 236 -2.20 -9.96 -11.69
N ASN A 237 -2.02 -11.23 -12.07
CA ASN A 237 -3.04 -12.28 -11.90
C ASN A 237 -3.26 -12.70 -10.43
N ALA A 238 -2.46 -12.22 -9.48
CA ALA A 238 -2.57 -12.62 -8.08
C ALA A 238 -3.98 -12.37 -7.50
N ALA A 239 -4.59 -11.23 -7.82
CA ALA A 239 -5.96 -10.92 -7.37
C ALA A 239 -7.00 -11.91 -7.93
N ARG A 240 -6.83 -12.36 -9.19
CA ARG A 240 -7.68 -13.37 -9.83
C ARG A 240 -7.56 -14.71 -9.12
N TYR A 241 -6.33 -15.15 -8.80
CA TYR A 241 -6.10 -16.41 -8.07
C TYR A 241 -6.63 -16.37 -6.64
N VAL A 242 -6.37 -15.27 -5.91
CA VAL A 242 -6.86 -15.11 -4.53
C VAL A 242 -8.39 -15.11 -4.52
N PHE A 243 -9.03 -14.44 -5.46
CA PHE A 243 -10.49 -14.48 -5.59
C PHE A 243 -10.99 -15.92 -5.75
N TRP A 244 -10.49 -16.68 -6.73
CA TRP A 244 -10.97 -18.02 -7.00
C TRP A 244 -10.72 -18.99 -5.84
N ILE A 245 -9.53 -18.95 -5.24
CA ILE A 245 -9.22 -19.80 -4.07
C ILE A 245 -10.19 -19.50 -2.94
N THR A 246 -10.34 -18.23 -2.57
CA THR A 246 -11.24 -17.81 -1.49
C THR A 246 -12.68 -18.17 -1.81
N PHE A 247 -13.12 -17.91 -3.04
CA PHE A 247 -14.47 -18.17 -3.48
C PHE A 247 -14.81 -19.67 -3.43
N ILE A 248 -13.96 -20.55 -3.96
CA ILE A 248 -14.16 -21.99 -3.92
C ILE A 248 -14.22 -22.50 -2.48
N VAL A 249 -13.30 -22.05 -1.60
CA VAL A 249 -13.29 -22.45 -0.18
C VAL A 249 -14.59 -22.05 0.51
N LEU A 250 -15.06 -20.82 0.29
CA LEU A 250 -16.34 -20.35 0.85
C LEU A 250 -17.53 -21.15 0.31
N GLY A 251 -17.51 -21.53 -0.98
CA GLY A 251 -18.54 -22.38 -1.58
C GLY A 251 -18.60 -23.77 -0.95
N ILE A 252 -17.45 -24.40 -0.73
CA ILE A 252 -17.36 -25.70 -0.05
C ILE A 252 -17.89 -25.60 1.39
N ILE A 253 -17.47 -24.57 2.14
CA ILE A 253 -17.97 -24.32 3.50
C ILE A 253 -19.50 -24.13 3.49
N GLY A 254 -20.01 -23.36 2.53
CA GLY A 254 -21.46 -23.15 2.38
C GLY A 254 -22.25 -24.43 2.13
N VAL A 255 -21.75 -25.34 1.28
CA VAL A 255 -22.38 -26.65 1.05
C VAL A 255 -22.33 -27.53 2.30
N ILE A 256 -21.21 -27.56 3.02
CA ILE A 256 -21.08 -28.29 4.28
C ILE A 256 -22.10 -27.78 5.31
N LEU A 257 -22.18 -26.46 5.50
CA LEU A 257 -23.14 -25.83 6.42
C LEU A 257 -24.57 -26.14 6.03
N PHE A 258 -24.88 -26.12 4.73
CA PHE A 258 -26.20 -26.52 4.24
C PHE A 258 -26.51 -27.96 4.66
N CYS A 259 -25.62 -28.94 4.43
CA CYS A 259 -25.83 -30.33 4.82
C CYS A 259 -26.01 -30.50 6.33
N VAL A 260 -25.24 -29.74 7.15
CA VAL A 260 -25.39 -29.75 8.63
C VAL A 260 -26.75 -29.25 9.05
N LEU A 261 -27.18 -28.11 8.53
CA LEU A 261 -28.46 -27.49 8.91
C LEU A 261 -29.66 -28.31 8.43
N ASP A 262 -29.59 -28.91 7.23
CA ASP A 262 -30.67 -29.78 6.72
C ASP A 262 -30.77 -31.06 7.55
N ASN A 263 -29.65 -31.65 7.96
CA ASN A 263 -29.62 -32.83 8.83
C ASN A 263 -30.20 -32.54 10.23
N ASP A 264 -29.84 -31.40 10.82
CA ASP A 264 -30.38 -30.97 12.13
C ASP A 264 -31.87 -30.68 12.04
N TRP A 265 -32.37 -30.06 10.98
CA TRP A 265 -33.77 -29.81 10.74
C TRP A 265 -34.58 -31.12 10.58
N LEU A 266 -34.05 -32.07 9.80
CA LEU A 266 -34.69 -33.39 9.62
C LEU A 266 -34.73 -34.21 10.90
N ASN A 267 -33.73 -34.09 11.76
CA ASN A 267 -33.70 -34.77 13.06
C ASN A 267 -34.61 -34.10 14.10
N SER A 268 -35.06 -32.88 13.87
CA SER A 268 -35.99 -32.15 14.74
C SER A 268 -37.45 -32.39 14.41
N LEU A 269 -37.76 -33.02 13.27
CA LEU A 269 -39.12 -33.45 12.84
C LEU A 269 -39.43 -34.88 13.28
#